data_ac358cfd5d9c66a306f66b3885e0fe3b
#
_entry.id   ac358cfd5d9c66a306f66b3885e0fe3b
#
_cell.length_a   1.000
_cell.length_b   1.000
_cell.length_c   1.000
_cell.angle_alpha   90.00
_cell.angle_beta   90.00
_cell.angle_gamma   90.00
#
_symmetry.space_group_name_H-M   'P 1'
#
loop_
_entity.id
_entity.type
_entity.pdbx_description
1 polymer ?
#
loop_
_entity_poly.entity_id
_entity_poly.type
_entity_poly.pdbx_seq_one_letter_code
_entity_poly.pdbx_strand_id
1 'polypeptide(L)'
;MSETIIGIDLGTTNSLAALVNEDGPEIIGPPENPCMIPSLLSRNGSRWLVGEEAREHLIASPANSVYSVKRLMGRGFEELEEEIRELPYQVEEAQRKLVKIRIGEESFTPQELSSVILSRIKQKAETHLEKPFEKAVITVPAYFDDAQRQATRDAGKIAGLDVVRIINEPTAAAIAYGLDEKKQGYVAVYDLGGGTFDISILELKGKLFKVVATHGDTRLGGDDIDRILVNHFQKSLLEQYPDLDLEDPSCRQVLRKTAEEVKIALSSSIETEYTLELPDKGISHKAILTAEELNLLLEPLLKRTFESCSKALSDAGLKKSDIEEVVLVGGSTLVPAVRKGVEAFFGRAPHVAIDPYKVVAILPAEESEVFTTHVDQQTSIEINIYQGERELVQDCRSLGQFKLRGIPPMKAGFPLVEVSFKVDSNGLLTVSAFEKRSGTEAQIEVIPSHGLTQMEIDAIMEASFEHAVDDFNRRQLIEFQQSAERVFKGIELNWKVAEEVLSENQRLSIRKQMDVVKQTMTTDDAQILKAELDNLGDLTRPLADSAMGRAVLEELQQQNS
;
A
#
# COMPACT_ATOMS: atom_id res chain seq x y z
N MET A 1 -10.80 -8.29 -27.89
CA MET A 1 -10.15 -8.75 -26.65
C MET A 1 -10.61 -7.80 -25.56
N SER A 2 -11.13 -8.28 -24.44
CA SER A 2 -11.53 -7.43 -23.33
C SER A 2 -10.27 -6.74 -22.77
N GLU A 3 -10.37 -5.45 -22.58
CA GLU A 3 -9.29 -4.63 -22.02
C GLU A 3 -9.04 -5.09 -20.58
N THR A 4 -7.78 -5.40 -20.23
CA THR A 4 -7.44 -5.89 -18.88
C THR A 4 -7.42 -4.71 -17.91
N ILE A 5 -8.24 -4.77 -16.86
CA ILE A 5 -8.27 -3.79 -15.77
C ILE A 5 -7.78 -4.50 -14.52
N ILE A 6 -6.80 -3.92 -13.85
CA ILE A 6 -6.20 -4.48 -12.63
C ILE A 6 -6.70 -3.71 -11.42
N GLY A 7 -7.11 -4.44 -10.39
CA GLY A 7 -7.36 -3.85 -9.08
C GLY A 7 -6.07 -3.72 -8.29
N ILE A 8 -5.83 -2.57 -7.67
CA ILE A 8 -4.67 -2.31 -6.83
C ILE A 8 -5.14 -1.80 -5.47
N ASP A 9 -4.73 -2.49 -4.43
CA ASP A 9 -4.77 -1.96 -3.08
C ASP A 9 -3.43 -1.31 -2.76
N LEU A 10 -3.42 0.02 -2.70
CA LEU A 10 -2.24 0.77 -2.27
C LEU A 10 -2.29 0.93 -0.74
N GLY A 11 -1.88 -0.10 -0.02
CA GLY A 11 -1.97 -0.13 1.43
C GLY A 11 -0.83 0.65 2.13
N THR A 12 -1.04 1.00 3.40
CA THR A 12 -0.03 1.70 4.22
C THR A 12 1.21 0.83 4.46
N THR A 13 1.00 -0.48 4.68
CA THR A 13 2.08 -1.43 5.00
C THR A 13 2.40 -2.35 3.83
N ASN A 14 1.38 -2.91 3.18
CA ASN A 14 1.51 -3.77 2.02
C ASN A 14 0.61 -3.28 0.91
N SER A 15 1.07 -3.39 -0.32
CA SER A 15 0.29 -3.09 -1.52
C SER A 15 0.23 -4.33 -2.41
N LEU A 16 -0.89 -4.53 -3.08
CA LEU A 16 -1.10 -5.73 -3.89
C LEU A 16 -1.89 -5.43 -5.16
N ALA A 17 -1.79 -6.37 -6.13
CA ALA A 17 -2.60 -6.35 -7.33
C ALA A 17 -3.44 -7.62 -7.46
N ALA A 18 -4.66 -7.44 -7.95
CA ALA A 18 -5.60 -8.50 -8.24
C ALA A 18 -6.29 -8.27 -9.59
N LEU A 19 -6.84 -9.31 -10.17
CA LEU A 19 -7.69 -9.25 -11.36
C LEU A 19 -8.97 -10.05 -11.13
N VAL A 20 -9.96 -9.83 -11.98
CA VAL A 20 -11.17 -10.65 -12.02
C VAL A 20 -11.09 -11.54 -13.27
N ASN A 21 -11.11 -12.85 -13.07
CA ASN A 21 -11.21 -13.85 -14.11
C ASN A 21 -12.60 -14.51 -14.14
N GLU A 22 -12.79 -15.57 -14.92
CA GLU A 22 -14.07 -16.28 -15.01
C GLU A 22 -14.48 -16.95 -13.68
N ASP A 23 -13.49 -17.31 -12.85
CA ASP A 23 -13.70 -17.96 -11.54
C ASP A 23 -13.88 -16.95 -10.38
N GLY A 24 -13.73 -15.65 -10.67
CA GLY A 24 -13.87 -14.57 -9.71
C GLY A 24 -12.60 -13.75 -9.47
N PRO A 25 -12.51 -12.97 -8.38
CA PRO A 25 -11.34 -12.16 -8.07
C PRO A 25 -10.18 -13.03 -7.60
N GLU A 26 -9.00 -12.78 -8.17
CA GLU A 26 -7.76 -13.50 -7.90
C GLU A 26 -6.59 -12.53 -7.70
N ILE A 27 -5.75 -12.79 -6.69
CA ILE A 27 -4.49 -12.06 -6.53
C ILE A 27 -3.54 -12.50 -7.65
N ILE A 28 -2.92 -11.53 -8.31
CA ILE A 28 -1.95 -11.80 -9.36
C ILE A 28 -0.69 -12.42 -8.75
N GLY A 29 -0.22 -13.51 -9.34
CA GLY A 29 0.98 -14.21 -8.94
C GLY A 29 0.70 -15.55 -8.26
N PRO A 30 1.69 -16.45 -8.23
CA PRO A 30 1.53 -17.74 -7.59
C PRO A 30 1.38 -17.57 -6.06
N PRO A 31 0.71 -18.49 -5.36
CA PRO A 31 0.46 -18.41 -3.92
C PRO A 31 1.72 -18.17 -3.07
N GLU A 32 2.85 -18.74 -3.49
CA GLU A 32 4.15 -18.61 -2.83
C GLU A 32 4.85 -17.26 -3.12
N ASN A 33 4.44 -16.53 -4.16
CA ASN A 33 4.99 -15.23 -4.52
C ASN A 33 3.92 -14.33 -5.18
N PRO A 34 2.89 -13.95 -4.43
CA PRO A 34 1.82 -13.09 -4.95
C PRO A 34 2.35 -11.72 -5.37
N CYS A 35 1.60 -11.01 -6.21
CA CYS A 35 1.87 -9.62 -6.54
C CYS A 35 1.47 -8.72 -5.35
N MET A 36 2.05 -9.02 -4.21
CA MET A 36 1.98 -8.24 -2.98
C MET A 36 3.40 -7.81 -2.61
N ILE A 37 3.56 -6.56 -2.26
CA ILE A 37 4.84 -5.99 -1.87
C ILE A 37 4.67 -5.11 -0.63
N PRO A 38 5.64 -5.09 0.29
CA PRO A 38 5.68 -4.08 1.34
C PRO A 38 5.70 -2.67 0.73
N SER A 39 4.89 -1.76 1.27
CA SER A 39 4.83 -0.34 0.88
C SER A 39 6.02 0.42 1.47
N LEU A 40 7.21 -0.06 1.17
CA LEU A 40 8.51 0.35 1.70
C LEU A 40 9.44 0.69 0.55
N LEU A 41 10.11 1.82 0.67
CA LEU A 41 11.05 2.35 -0.31
C LEU A 41 12.40 2.61 0.37
N SER A 42 13.46 2.39 -0.36
CA SER A 42 14.80 2.86 0.02
C SER A 42 15.57 3.35 -1.20
N ARG A 43 16.43 4.35 -1.00
CA ARG A 43 17.27 4.89 -2.05
C ARG A 43 18.70 4.37 -1.90
N ASN A 44 19.19 3.70 -2.94
CA ASN A 44 20.58 3.28 -3.02
C ASN A 44 21.23 3.95 -4.25
N GLY A 45 21.95 5.06 -4.02
CA GLY A 45 22.40 5.93 -5.10
C GLY A 45 21.21 6.48 -5.90
N SER A 46 21.18 6.24 -7.21
CA SER A 46 20.07 6.62 -8.09
C SER A 46 18.93 5.59 -8.15
N ARG A 47 19.12 4.38 -7.59
CA ARG A 47 18.16 3.28 -7.69
C ARG A 47 17.15 3.30 -6.54
N TRP A 48 15.87 3.10 -6.87
CA TRP A 48 14.84 2.77 -5.91
C TRP A 48 14.85 1.26 -5.61
N LEU A 49 14.89 0.93 -4.34
CA LEU A 49 14.60 -0.40 -3.80
C LEU A 49 13.18 -0.37 -3.28
N VAL A 50 12.39 -1.39 -3.57
CA VAL A 50 10.96 -1.43 -3.24
C VAL A 50 10.60 -2.77 -2.61
N GLY A 51 9.80 -2.73 -1.56
CA GLY A 51 9.31 -3.93 -0.90
C GLY A 51 10.41 -4.66 -0.13
N GLU A 52 10.57 -5.96 -0.31
CA GLU A 52 11.55 -6.75 0.43
C GLU A 52 13.00 -6.30 0.19
N GLU A 53 13.34 -5.87 -1.04
CA GLU A 53 14.66 -5.31 -1.33
C GLU A 53 14.96 -4.07 -0.47
N ALA A 54 13.94 -3.25 -0.19
CA ALA A 54 14.09 -2.07 0.66
C ALA A 54 14.15 -2.43 2.15
N ARG A 55 13.57 -3.55 2.58
CA ARG A 55 13.55 -4.00 3.99
C ARG A 55 14.94 -4.25 4.54
N GLU A 56 15.82 -4.83 3.75
CA GLU A 56 17.22 -5.03 4.12
C GLU A 56 17.97 -3.70 4.30
N HIS A 57 17.64 -2.71 3.47
CA HIS A 57 18.23 -1.37 3.52
C HIS A 57 17.67 -0.48 4.65
N LEU A 58 16.46 -0.74 5.14
CA LEU A 58 15.85 0.00 6.24
C LEU A 58 16.75 0.00 7.49
N ILE A 59 17.45 -1.09 7.71
CA ILE A 59 18.37 -1.28 8.84
C ILE A 59 19.70 -0.57 8.60
N ALA A 60 20.24 -0.72 7.36
CA ALA A 60 21.56 -0.20 7.00
C ALA A 60 21.56 1.31 6.72
N SER A 61 20.44 1.86 6.25
CA SER A 61 20.31 3.26 5.82
C SER A 61 18.91 3.81 6.13
N PRO A 62 18.53 3.95 7.41
CA PRO A 62 17.18 4.38 7.79
C PRO A 62 16.83 5.78 7.27
N ALA A 63 17.80 6.70 7.16
CA ALA A 63 17.60 8.05 6.61
C ALA A 63 17.28 8.07 5.10
N ASN A 64 17.58 6.99 4.39
CA ASN A 64 17.29 6.84 2.96
C ASN A 64 16.10 5.90 2.70
N SER A 65 15.37 5.53 3.74
CA SER A 65 14.27 4.58 3.66
C SER A 65 12.98 5.23 4.15
N VAL A 66 11.88 4.98 3.42
CA VAL A 66 10.57 5.59 3.68
C VAL A 66 9.50 4.50 3.69
N TYR A 67 8.62 4.57 4.67
CA TYR A 67 7.45 3.70 4.79
C TYR A 67 6.23 4.51 5.21
N SER A 68 5.05 3.92 5.15
CA SER A 68 3.77 4.56 5.51
C SER A 68 3.47 5.85 4.74
N VAL A 69 3.97 6.00 3.51
CA VAL A 69 3.81 7.20 2.66
C VAL A 69 2.33 7.57 2.46
N LYS A 70 1.44 6.58 2.42
CA LYS A 70 -0.01 6.78 2.25
C LYS A 70 -0.60 7.73 3.29
N ARG A 71 -0.06 7.78 4.51
CA ARG A 71 -0.50 8.69 5.58
C ARG A 71 -0.27 10.18 5.25
N LEU A 72 0.71 10.46 4.38
CA LEU A 72 1.09 11.82 3.99
C LEU A 72 0.41 12.28 2.69
N MET A 73 -0.29 11.37 2.00
CA MET A 73 -0.90 11.62 0.70
C MET A 73 -1.98 12.70 0.79
N GLY A 74 -1.85 13.74 -0.06
CA GLY A 74 -2.88 14.78 -0.23
C GLY A 74 -3.11 15.69 0.97
N ARG A 75 -2.26 15.62 2.00
CA ARG A 75 -2.38 16.42 3.24
C ARG A 75 -1.36 17.55 3.27
N GLY A 76 -1.72 18.63 3.93
CA GLY A 76 -0.85 19.78 4.16
C GLY A 76 0.12 19.55 5.33
N PHE A 77 1.26 20.29 5.33
CA PHE A 77 2.29 20.16 6.35
C PHE A 77 1.75 20.45 7.77
N GLU A 78 0.92 21.49 7.93
CA GLU A 78 0.32 21.87 9.22
C GLU A 78 -0.61 20.79 9.80
N GLU A 79 -1.26 20.01 8.93
CA GLU A 79 -2.16 18.91 9.32
C GLU A 79 -1.41 17.66 9.81
N LEU A 80 -0.11 17.60 9.53
CA LEU A 80 0.74 16.45 9.75
C LEU A 80 1.78 16.65 10.86
N GLU A 81 1.78 17.79 11.56
CA GLU A 81 2.81 18.12 12.54
C GLU A 81 3.06 17.03 13.60
N GLU A 82 2.01 16.37 14.06
CA GLU A 82 2.14 15.32 15.06
C GLU A 82 2.68 14.02 14.45
N GLU A 83 2.21 13.63 13.26
CA GLU A 83 2.70 12.47 12.54
C GLU A 83 4.17 12.60 12.15
N ILE A 84 4.56 13.78 11.67
CA ILE A 84 5.93 14.09 11.25
C ILE A 84 6.93 13.90 12.39
N ARG A 85 6.57 14.23 13.64
CA ARG A 85 7.45 14.06 14.80
C ARG A 85 7.78 12.59 15.10
N GLU A 86 6.93 11.66 14.70
CA GLU A 86 7.10 10.23 14.95
C GLU A 86 7.79 9.50 13.79
N LEU A 87 7.94 10.15 12.63
CA LEU A 87 8.57 9.55 11.46
C LEU A 87 10.10 9.52 11.61
N PRO A 88 10.77 8.42 11.20
CA PRO A 88 12.23 8.31 11.29
C PRO A 88 12.96 9.02 10.14
N TYR A 89 12.23 9.58 9.17
CA TYR A 89 12.75 10.30 8.02
C TYR A 89 12.30 11.75 8.03
N GLN A 90 13.03 12.60 7.32
CA GLN A 90 12.81 14.04 7.31
C GLN A 90 11.64 14.41 6.38
N VAL A 91 10.71 15.20 6.91
CA VAL A 91 9.58 15.75 6.14
C VAL A 91 9.72 17.27 6.12
N GLU A 92 9.57 17.86 4.95
CA GLU A 92 9.79 19.28 4.70
C GLU A 92 8.50 19.92 4.17
N GLU A 93 8.27 21.17 4.56
CA GLU A 93 7.23 22.00 3.95
C GLU A 93 7.73 22.55 2.59
N ALA A 94 6.98 22.28 1.53
CA ALA A 94 7.24 22.83 0.20
C ALA A 94 6.27 24.01 -0.10
N GLN A 95 6.43 24.59 -1.29
CA GLN A 95 5.52 25.64 -1.77
C GLN A 95 4.06 25.17 -1.71
N ARG A 96 3.13 26.09 -1.41
CA ARG A 96 1.68 25.81 -1.25
C ARG A 96 1.35 24.85 -0.13
N LYS A 97 2.17 24.81 0.93
CA LYS A 97 2.00 23.90 2.08
C LYS A 97 2.05 22.41 1.72
N LEU A 98 2.59 22.07 0.57
CA LEU A 98 2.80 20.68 0.18
C LEU A 98 3.86 20.03 1.07
N VAL A 99 3.72 18.73 1.25
CA VAL A 99 4.67 17.91 1.99
C VAL A 99 5.67 17.30 1.02
N LYS A 100 6.95 17.37 1.36
CA LYS A 100 8.02 16.62 0.71
C LYS A 100 8.80 15.80 1.73
N ILE A 101 9.26 14.66 1.30
CA ILE A 101 10.06 13.73 2.08
C ILE A 101 11.49 13.81 1.56
N ARG A 102 12.43 14.11 2.46
CA ARG A 102 13.84 14.19 2.12
C ARG A 102 14.49 12.81 2.20
N ILE A 103 15.15 12.42 1.11
CA ILE A 103 15.89 11.17 1.01
C ILE A 103 17.29 11.50 0.44
N GLY A 104 18.29 11.49 1.31
CA GLY A 104 19.61 11.98 0.97
C GLY A 104 19.58 13.49 0.68
N GLU A 105 19.97 13.91 -0.54
CA GLU A 105 19.97 15.31 -0.97
C GLU A 105 18.73 15.71 -1.77
N GLU A 106 17.85 14.74 -2.10
CA GLU A 106 16.66 14.95 -2.92
C GLU A 106 15.40 14.96 -2.05
N SER A 107 14.34 15.65 -2.51
CA SER A 107 13.06 15.74 -1.82
C SER A 107 11.93 15.37 -2.76
N PHE A 108 11.10 14.40 -2.35
CA PHE A 108 10.03 13.80 -3.13
C PHE A 108 8.66 14.07 -2.48
N THR A 109 7.64 14.25 -3.31
CA THR A 109 6.26 14.28 -2.81
C THR A 109 5.78 12.88 -2.44
N PRO A 110 4.76 12.75 -1.58
CA PRO A 110 4.13 11.45 -1.30
C PRO A 110 3.60 10.76 -2.57
N GLN A 111 3.13 11.55 -3.56
CA GLN A 111 2.64 11.04 -4.84
C GLN A 111 3.77 10.39 -5.65
N GLU A 112 4.93 11.06 -5.76
CA GLU A 112 6.11 10.50 -6.43
C GLU A 112 6.56 9.20 -5.78
N LEU A 113 6.65 9.16 -4.45
CA LEU A 113 7.04 7.94 -3.73
C LEU A 113 6.01 6.82 -3.89
N SER A 114 4.71 7.13 -3.81
CA SER A 114 3.65 6.15 -4.05
C SER A 114 3.65 5.63 -5.49
N SER A 115 4.02 6.47 -6.45
CA SER A 115 4.15 6.04 -7.86
C SER A 115 5.25 5.01 -8.06
N VAL A 116 6.34 5.07 -7.29
CA VAL A 116 7.41 4.06 -7.32
C VAL A 116 6.88 2.69 -6.86
N ILE A 117 6.04 2.66 -5.80
CA ILE A 117 5.39 1.43 -5.34
C ILE A 117 4.46 0.89 -6.43
N LEU A 118 3.59 1.76 -6.99
CA LEU A 118 2.65 1.39 -8.05
C LEU A 118 3.35 0.89 -9.30
N SER A 119 4.47 1.52 -9.70
CA SER A 119 5.30 1.09 -10.83
C SER A 119 5.87 -0.31 -10.59
N ARG A 120 6.30 -0.61 -9.35
CA ARG A 120 6.80 -1.95 -9.00
C ARG A 120 5.69 -3.00 -9.04
N ILE A 121 4.49 -2.67 -8.56
CA ILE A 121 3.30 -3.54 -8.67
C ILE A 121 2.96 -3.80 -10.13
N LYS A 122 2.91 -2.73 -10.94
CA LYS A 122 2.65 -2.83 -12.39
C LYS A 122 3.62 -3.79 -13.05
N GLN A 123 4.91 -3.58 -12.85
CA GLN A 123 5.96 -4.43 -13.42
C GLN A 123 5.82 -5.89 -13.00
N LYS A 124 5.57 -6.16 -11.71
CA LYS A 124 5.40 -7.53 -11.20
C LYS A 124 4.16 -8.20 -11.79
N ALA A 125 3.05 -7.45 -11.91
CA ALA A 125 1.82 -7.93 -12.51
C ALA A 125 1.99 -8.20 -14.02
N GLU A 126 2.60 -7.30 -14.78
CA GLU A 126 2.89 -7.48 -16.21
C GLU A 126 3.78 -8.69 -16.47
N THR A 127 4.79 -8.91 -15.62
CA THR A 127 5.67 -10.08 -15.69
C THR A 127 4.88 -11.37 -15.50
N HIS A 128 3.95 -11.41 -14.54
CA HIS A 128 3.14 -12.61 -14.29
C HIS A 128 2.09 -12.85 -15.38
N LEU A 129 1.45 -11.77 -15.86
CA LEU A 129 0.43 -11.84 -16.90
C LEU A 129 1.02 -12.04 -18.30
N GLU A 130 2.33 -11.92 -18.46
CA GLU A 130 3.06 -11.96 -19.74
C GLU A 130 2.51 -10.97 -20.77
N LYS A 131 1.89 -9.88 -20.31
CA LYS A 131 1.31 -8.83 -21.17
C LYS A 131 1.27 -7.50 -20.42
N PRO A 132 1.44 -6.36 -21.15
CA PRO A 132 1.28 -5.05 -20.57
C PRO A 132 -0.21 -4.76 -20.28
N PHE A 133 -0.45 -3.86 -19.33
CA PHE A 133 -1.76 -3.26 -19.07
C PHE A 133 -1.59 -1.78 -18.69
N GLU A 134 -2.62 -1.00 -18.91
CA GLU A 134 -2.61 0.42 -18.59
C GLU A 134 -3.67 0.75 -17.53
N LYS A 135 -4.83 0.07 -17.56
CA LYS A 135 -5.98 0.43 -16.74
C LYS A 135 -5.95 -0.20 -15.36
N ALA A 136 -6.18 0.65 -14.35
CA ALA A 136 -6.23 0.21 -12.97
C ALA A 136 -7.41 0.84 -12.21
N VAL A 137 -7.89 0.10 -11.22
CA VAL A 137 -8.77 0.59 -10.14
C VAL A 137 -7.94 0.58 -8.87
N ILE A 138 -7.90 1.69 -8.13
CA ILE A 138 -7.12 1.80 -6.89
C ILE A 138 -8.06 2.01 -5.71
N THR A 139 -7.83 1.31 -4.60
CA THR A 139 -8.62 1.46 -3.38
C THR A 139 -8.06 2.55 -2.47
N VAL A 140 -8.95 3.22 -1.73
CA VAL A 140 -8.63 4.23 -0.73
C VAL A 140 -9.52 4.08 0.50
N PRO A 141 -9.09 4.52 1.70
CA PRO A 141 -9.96 4.60 2.86
C PRO A 141 -11.21 5.43 2.60
N ALA A 142 -12.33 5.08 3.24
CA ALA A 142 -13.61 5.78 3.02
C ALA A 142 -13.55 7.25 3.46
N TYR A 143 -12.75 7.58 4.49
CA TYR A 143 -12.58 8.94 5.01
C TYR A 143 -11.61 9.81 4.19
N PHE A 144 -10.95 9.24 3.16
CA PHE A 144 -10.10 10.05 2.27
C PHE A 144 -10.91 11.16 1.64
N ASP A 145 -10.44 12.39 1.82
CA ASP A 145 -11.00 13.56 1.16
C ASP A 145 -10.62 13.63 -0.34
N ASP A 146 -11.17 14.60 -1.05
CA ASP A 146 -10.91 14.74 -2.48
C ASP A 146 -9.44 14.99 -2.81
N ALA A 147 -8.69 15.69 -1.93
CA ALA A 147 -7.27 15.92 -2.11
C ALA A 147 -6.46 14.62 -2.04
N GLN A 148 -6.77 13.77 -1.07
CA GLN A 148 -6.13 12.47 -0.89
C GLN A 148 -6.48 11.49 -2.03
N ARG A 149 -7.73 11.51 -2.50
CA ARG A 149 -8.18 10.72 -3.66
C ARG A 149 -7.48 11.17 -4.93
N GLN A 150 -7.39 12.49 -5.15
CA GLN A 150 -6.67 13.03 -6.30
C GLN A 150 -5.18 12.71 -6.23
N ALA A 151 -4.55 12.84 -5.07
CA ALA A 151 -3.15 12.47 -4.88
C ALA A 151 -2.88 10.99 -5.19
N THR A 152 -3.82 10.10 -4.83
CA THR A 152 -3.73 8.67 -5.17
C THR A 152 -3.83 8.45 -6.69
N ARG A 153 -4.71 9.18 -7.36
CA ARG A 153 -4.83 9.14 -8.82
C ARG A 153 -3.57 9.65 -9.50
N ASP A 154 -3.03 10.77 -9.02
CA ASP A 154 -1.81 11.37 -9.56
C ASP A 154 -0.63 10.41 -9.44
N ALA A 155 -0.49 9.73 -8.29
CA ALA A 155 0.50 8.67 -8.11
C ALA A 155 0.33 7.54 -9.14
N GLY A 156 -0.91 7.13 -9.44
CA GLY A 156 -1.21 6.15 -10.48
C GLY A 156 -0.79 6.64 -11.87
N LYS A 157 -1.11 7.89 -12.22
CA LYS A 157 -0.70 8.49 -13.51
C LYS A 157 0.81 8.57 -13.64
N ILE A 158 1.52 9.03 -12.61
CA ILE A 158 3.00 9.08 -12.59
C ILE A 158 3.58 7.67 -12.77
N ALA A 159 2.94 6.63 -12.24
CA ALA A 159 3.31 5.23 -12.45
C ALA A 159 2.96 4.69 -13.86
N GLY A 160 2.40 5.51 -14.74
CA GLY A 160 1.97 5.11 -16.08
C GLY A 160 0.72 4.23 -16.06
N LEU A 161 -0.20 4.44 -15.12
CA LEU A 161 -1.50 3.79 -15.03
C LEU A 161 -2.61 4.77 -15.42
N ASP A 162 -3.53 4.32 -16.24
CA ASP A 162 -4.84 4.96 -16.44
C ASP A 162 -5.74 4.51 -15.26
N VAL A 163 -5.85 5.37 -14.25
CA VAL A 163 -6.67 5.09 -13.06
C VAL A 163 -8.14 5.35 -13.40
N VAL A 164 -8.78 4.32 -13.92
CA VAL A 164 -10.18 4.39 -14.37
C VAL A 164 -11.16 4.59 -13.21
N ARG A 165 -10.75 4.26 -11.96
CA ARG A 165 -11.59 4.44 -10.78
C ARG A 165 -10.80 4.42 -9.48
N ILE A 166 -11.26 5.23 -8.51
CA ILE A 166 -10.90 5.14 -7.09
C ILE A 166 -12.11 4.59 -6.33
N ILE A 167 -11.90 3.59 -5.46
CA ILE A 167 -12.97 2.91 -4.71
C ILE A 167 -12.65 2.93 -3.22
N ASN A 168 -13.68 3.06 -2.39
CA ASN A 168 -13.52 2.93 -0.95
C ASN A 168 -13.19 1.49 -0.54
N GLU A 169 -12.14 1.32 0.26
CA GLU A 169 -11.70 0.02 0.80
C GLU A 169 -12.85 -0.78 1.43
N PRO A 170 -13.70 -0.20 2.30
CA PRO A 170 -14.80 -0.96 2.88
C PRO A 170 -15.87 -1.39 1.87
N THR A 171 -16.11 -0.60 0.82
CA THR A 171 -17.02 -0.99 -0.26
C THR A 171 -16.44 -2.14 -1.05
N ALA A 172 -15.17 -2.06 -1.39
CA ALA A 172 -14.45 -3.12 -2.05
C ALA A 172 -14.49 -4.41 -1.20
N ALA A 173 -14.23 -4.33 0.10
CA ALA A 173 -14.31 -5.47 1.02
C ALA A 173 -15.70 -6.12 1.03
N ALA A 174 -16.76 -5.33 1.14
CA ALA A 174 -18.13 -5.85 1.16
C ALA A 174 -18.48 -6.61 -0.14
N ILE A 175 -18.03 -6.12 -1.29
CA ILE A 175 -18.25 -6.78 -2.59
C ILE A 175 -17.46 -8.10 -2.67
N ALA A 176 -16.20 -8.12 -2.25
CA ALA A 176 -15.38 -9.33 -2.26
C ALA A 176 -15.99 -10.46 -1.41
N TYR A 177 -16.66 -10.11 -0.33
CA TYR A 177 -17.40 -11.08 0.49
C TYR A 177 -18.75 -11.50 -0.11
N GLY A 178 -19.08 -11.08 -1.35
CA GLY A 178 -20.33 -11.44 -2.02
C GLY A 178 -21.57 -10.81 -1.39
N LEU A 179 -21.41 -9.72 -0.65
CA LEU A 179 -22.53 -9.05 0.01
C LEU A 179 -23.41 -8.26 -0.96
N ASP A 180 -23.00 -8.10 -2.20
CA ASP A 180 -23.80 -7.54 -3.32
C ASP A 180 -24.97 -8.44 -3.73
N GLU A 181 -24.94 -9.71 -3.35
CA GLU A 181 -26.08 -10.63 -3.52
C GLU A 181 -27.18 -10.42 -2.46
N LYS A 182 -26.87 -9.78 -1.32
CA LYS A 182 -27.84 -9.45 -0.27
C LYS A 182 -28.67 -8.24 -0.70
N LYS A 183 -29.98 -8.35 -0.52
CA LYS A 183 -30.92 -7.32 -1.00
C LYS A 183 -30.98 -6.08 -0.12
N GLN A 184 -30.72 -6.18 1.18
CA GLN A 184 -30.90 -5.08 2.14
C GLN A 184 -30.19 -5.42 3.47
N GLY A 185 -29.72 -4.41 4.22
CA GLY A 185 -29.17 -4.57 5.57
C GLY A 185 -28.02 -3.62 5.89
N TYR A 186 -27.47 -3.70 7.12
CA TYR A 186 -26.29 -2.95 7.54
C TYR A 186 -25.11 -3.87 7.78
N VAL A 187 -23.94 -3.45 7.28
CA VAL A 187 -22.68 -4.19 7.38
C VAL A 187 -21.66 -3.33 8.08
N ALA A 188 -20.95 -3.88 9.05
CA ALA A 188 -19.78 -3.27 9.64
C ALA A 188 -18.52 -3.84 8.98
N VAL A 189 -17.68 -2.97 8.41
CA VAL A 189 -16.36 -3.33 7.90
C VAL A 189 -15.32 -2.83 8.89
N TYR A 190 -14.69 -3.78 9.58
CA TYR A 190 -13.66 -3.56 10.59
C TYR A 190 -12.30 -3.80 9.95
N ASP A 191 -11.59 -2.74 9.63
CA ASP A 191 -10.28 -2.80 9.00
C ASP A 191 -9.19 -2.44 10.01
N LEU A 192 -8.37 -3.42 10.37
CA LEU A 192 -7.19 -3.24 11.20
C LEU A 192 -5.95 -3.59 10.38
N GLY A 193 -5.38 -2.56 9.78
CA GLY A 193 -4.17 -2.65 8.98
C GLY A 193 -2.89 -2.70 9.82
N GLY A 194 -1.75 -2.45 9.16
CA GLY A 194 -0.46 -2.37 9.86
C GLY A 194 -0.30 -1.12 10.70
N GLY A 195 -0.88 0.01 10.27
CA GLY A 195 -0.68 1.28 10.95
C GLY A 195 -1.94 2.11 11.17
N THR A 196 -3.09 1.69 10.64
CA THR A 196 -4.38 2.38 10.77
C THR A 196 -5.46 1.40 11.16
N PHE A 197 -6.44 1.90 11.88
CA PHE A 197 -7.70 1.25 12.17
C PHE A 197 -8.85 2.04 11.57
N ASP A 198 -9.73 1.36 10.86
CA ASP A 198 -10.92 1.94 10.26
C ASP A 198 -12.14 1.06 10.51
N ILE A 199 -13.23 1.69 10.89
CA ILE A 199 -14.55 1.07 10.97
C ILE A 199 -15.52 1.84 10.08
N SER A 200 -16.15 1.16 9.14
CA SER A 200 -17.17 1.73 8.27
C SER A 200 -18.47 0.98 8.40
N ILE A 201 -19.56 1.70 8.54
CA ILE A 201 -20.91 1.15 8.52
C ILE A 201 -21.47 1.38 7.13
N LEU A 202 -21.84 0.30 6.46
CA LEU A 202 -22.42 0.32 5.11
C LEU A 202 -23.89 -0.03 5.18
N GLU A 203 -24.73 0.71 4.47
CA GLU A 203 -26.12 0.36 4.16
C GLU A 203 -26.15 -0.33 2.79
N LEU A 204 -26.73 -1.52 2.75
CA LEU A 204 -26.97 -2.28 1.52
C LEU A 204 -28.37 -2.02 1.02
N LYS A 205 -28.51 -1.59 -0.24
CA LYS A 205 -29.81 -1.47 -0.94
C LYS A 205 -29.69 -2.08 -2.34
N GLY A 206 -30.00 -3.36 -2.46
CA GLY A 206 -29.75 -4.12 -3.68
C GLY A 206 -28.24 -4.17 -3.98
N LYS A 207 -27.82 -3.69 -5.15
CA LYS A 207 -26.40 -3.62 -5.54
C LYS A 207 -25.70 -2.33 -5.10
N LEU A 208 -26.39 -1.45 -4.35
CA LEU A 208 -25.84 -0.19 -3.89
C LEU A 208 -25.26 -0.36 -2.49
N PHE A 209 -24.01 0.05 -2.31
CA PHE A 209 -23.32 0.16 -1.03
C PHE A 209 -23.16 1.64 -0.68
N LYS A 210 -23.83 2.07 0.39
CA LYS A 210 -23.72 3.43 0.91
C LYS A 210 -22.94 3.40 2.21
N VAL A 211 -21.82 4.13 2.29
CA VAL A 211 -21.14 4.37 3.58
C VAL A 211 -22.03 5.31 4.39
N VAL A 212 -22.55 4.86 5.50
CA VAL A 212 -23.45 5.64 6.37
C VAL A 212 -22.66 6.39 7.42
N ALA A 213 -21.62 5.75 7.97
CA ALA A 213 -20.69 6.35 8.90
C ALA A 213 -19.33 5.69 8.79
N THR A 214 -18.28 6.44 9.07
CA THR A 214 -16.93 5.91 9.21
C THR A 214 -16.23 6.59 10.38
N HIS A 215 -15.45 5.83 11.11
CA HIS A 215 -14.61 6.33 12.19
C HIS A 215 -13.32 5.53 12.23
N GLY A 216 -12.22 6.13 12.66
CA GLY A 216 -10.95 5.43 12.65
C GLY A 216 -9.95 6.03 13.62
N ASP A 217 -8.77 5.43 13.63
CA ASP A 217 -7.60 5.90 14.35
C ASP A 217 -6.38 5.68 13.44
N THR A 218 -5.81 6.77 12.95
CA THR A 218 -4.67 6.77 12.02
C THR A 218 -3.35 6.37 12.68
N ARG A 219 -3.38 6.12 14.00
CA ARG A 219 -2.22 5.74 14.83
C ARG A 219 -2.52 4.47 15.62
N LEU A 220 -3.22 3.51 15.00
CA LEU A 220 -3.59 2.26 15.64
C LEU A 220 -3.60 1.14 14.62
N GLY A 221 -2.69 0.17 14.79
CA GLY A 221 -2.56 -0.94 13.87
C GLY A 221 -1.58 -2.02 14.34
N GLY A 222 -1.11 -2.83 13.43
CA GLY A 222 -0.14 -3.90 13.67
C GLY A 222 1.18 -3.41 14.23
N ASP A 223 1.63 -2.21 13.82
CA ASP A 223 2.85 -1.58 14.35
C ASP A 223 2.72 -1.27 15.86
N ASP A 224 1.50 -0.98 16.34
CA ASP A 224 1.24 -0.79 17.77
C ASP A 224 1.27 -2.09 18.54
N ILE A 225 0.82 -3.19 17.92
CA ILE A 225 0.97 -4.54 18.48
C ILE A 225 2.45 -4.87 18.62
N ASP A 226 3.24 -4.61 17.58
CA ASP A 226 4.69 -4.83 17.61
C ASP A 226 5.36 -4.00 18.70
N ARG A 227 4.95 -2.73 18.87
CA ARG A 227 5.46 -1.86 19.95
C ARG A 227 5.12 -2.39 21.35
N ILE A 228 3.91 -2.92 21.54
CA ILE A 228 3.52 -3.56 22.81
C ILE A 228 4.42 -4.75 23.10
N LEU A 229 4.71 -5.59 22.10
CA LEU A 229 5.62 -6.73 22.22
C LEU A 229 7.07 -6.27 22.48
N VAL A 230 7.55 -5.25 21.77
CA VAL A 230 8.88 -4.66 22.04
C VAL A 230 8.98 -4.22 23.49
N ASN A 231 8.00 -3.51 24.02
CA ASN A 231 7.99 -3.08 25.43
C ASN A 231 7.98 -4.29 26.39
N HIS A 232 7.29 -5.36 26.05
CA HIS A 232 7.30 -6.61 26.83
C HIS A 232 8.68 -7.26 26.82
N PHE A 233 9.32 -7.36 25.66
CA PHE A 233 10.68 -7.92 25.52
C PHE A 233 11.75 -7.08 26.22
N GLN A 234 11.64 -5.75 26.14
CA GLN A 234 12.52 -4.83 26.87
C GLN A 234 12.49 -5.06 28.37
N LYS A 235 11.31 -5.26 28.95
CA LYS A 235 11.17 -5.57 30.37
C LYS A 235 11.86 -6.90 30.70
N SER A 236 11.62 -7.95 29.92
CA SER A 236 12.23 -9.26 30.13
C SER A 236 13.77 -9.22 30.00
N LEU A 237 14.29 -8.44 29.04
CA LEU A 237 15.75 -8.25 28.91
C LEU A 237 16.36 -7.50 30.09
N LEU A 238 15.73 -6.40 30.54
CA LEU A 238 16.25 -5.59 31.67
C LEU A 238 16.21 -6.32 32.99
N GLU A 239 15.33 -7.30 33.18
CA GLU A 239 15.35 -8.18 34.36
C GLU A 239 16.63 -9.03 34.43
N GLN A 240 17.18 -9.44 33.28
CA GLN A 240 18.42 -10.26 33.23
C GLN A 240 19.65 -9.40 32.95
N TYR A 241 19.53 -8.31 32.25
CA TYR A 241 20.60 -7.41 31.79
C TYR A 241 20.29 -5.96 32.12
N PRO A 242 20.35 -5.53 33.40
CA PRO A 242 19.88 -4.20 33.83
C PRO A 242 20.62 -3.02 33.20
N ASP A 243 21.88 -3.21 32.79
CA ASP A 243 22.72 -2.16 32.19
C ASP A 243 22.69 -2.16 30.65
N LEU A 244 21.78 -2.92 30.03
CA LEU A 244 21.67 -2.99 28.58
C LEU A 244 21.13 -1.68 28.00
N ASP A 245 21.88 -1.10 27.06
CA ASP A 245 21.41 0.05 26.28
C ASP A 245 20.39 -0.44 25.23
N LEU A 246 19.10 -0.18 25.52
CA LEU A 246 17.99 -0.52 24.65
C LEU A 246 17.77 0.53 23.53
N GLU A 247 18.42 1.69 23.61
CA GLU A 247 18.37 2.72 22.59
C GLU A 247 19.33 2.49 21.43
N ASP A 248 20.24 1.53 21.60
CA ASP A 248 21.14 1.08 20.54
C ASP A 248 20.33 0.65 19.28
N PRO A 249 20.65 1.18 18.10
CA PRO A 249 19.90 0.89 16.87
C PRO A 249 19.85 -0.61 16.52
N SER A 250 20.90 -1.37 16.81
CA SER A 250 20.93 -2.81 16.57
C SER A 250 19.98 -3.56 17.50
N CYS A 251 19.94 -3.16 18.76
CA CYS A 251 19.03 -3.72 19.76
C CYS A 251 17.57 -3.44 19.38
N ARG A 252 17.23 -2.21 19.05
CA ARG A 252 15.88 -1.82 18.60
C ARG A 252 15.41 -2.64 17.41
N GLN A 253 16.31 -2.88 16.46
CA GLN A 253 16.00 -3.64 15.25
C GLN A 253 15.71 -5.11 15.53
N VAL A 254 16.52 -5.76 16.37
CA VAL A 254 16.27 -7.13 16.79
C VAL A 254 14.93 -7.25 17.51
N LEU A 255 14.67 -6.35 18.46
CA LEU A 255 13.40 -6.32 19.20
C LEU A 255 12.19 -6.19 18.26
N ARG A 256 12.24 -5.26 17.31
CA ARG A 256 11.15 -5.02 16.36
C ARG A 256 10.91 -6.22 15.44
N LYS A 257 11.99 -6.78 14.87
CA LYS A 257 11.89 -7.95 14.00
C LYS A 257 11.28 -9.14 14.74
N THR A 258 11.80 -9.43 15.94
CA THR A 258 11.30 -10.54 16.76
C THR A 258 9.83 -10.30 17.18
N ALA A 259 9.43 -9.05 17.45
CA ALA A 259 8.04 -8.72 17.78
C ALA A 259 7.09 -9.05 16.61
N GLU A 260 7.45 -8.68 15.39
CA GLU A 260 6.67 -9.00 14.18
C GLU A 260 6.58 -10.53 13.99
N GLU A 261 7.71 -11.26 14.11
CA GLU A 261 7.76 -12.71 13.98
C GLU A 261 6.88 -13.41 15.03
N VAL A 262 6.95 -13.00 16.29
CA VAL A 262 6.14 -13.54 17.39
C VAL A 262 4.65 -13.24 17.21
N LYS A 263 4.29 -12.02 16.79
CA LYS A 263 2.92 -11.65 16.45
C LYS A 263 2.34 -12.58 15.37
N ILE A 264 3.09 -12.82 14.31
CA ILE A 264 2.67 -13.70 13.20
C ILE A 264 2.55 -15.14 13.70
N ALA A 265 3.51 -15.66 14.44
CA ALA A 265 3.47 -17.02 14.97
C ALA A 265 2.27 -17.25 15.89
N LEU A 266 1.97 -16.33 16.80
CA LEU A 266 0.83 -16.41 17.73
C LEU A 266 -0.54 -16.18 17.05
N SER A 267 -0.56 -15.81 15.77
CA SER A 267 -1.81 -15.78 14.99
C SER A 267 -2.32 -17.19 14.66
N SER A 268 -1.45 -18.20 14.70
CA SER A 268 -1.80 -19.60 14.39
C SER A 268 -1.40 -20.61 15.49
N SER A 269 -0.64 -20.19 16.51
CA SER A 269 -0.15 -21.03 17.59
C SER A 269 -0.64 -20.55 18.95
N ILE A 270 -0.76 -21.47 19.91
CA ILE A 270 -1.13 -21.14 21.30
C ILE A 270 0.03 -20.57 22.10
N GLU A 271 1.27 -20.86 21.70
CA GLU A 271 2.51 -20.36 22.27
C GLU A 271 3.61 -20.36 21.21
N THR A 272 4.63 -19.54 21.41
CA THR A 272 5.84 -19.52 20.57
C THR A 272 7.08 -19.24 21.40
N GLU A 273 8.15 -19.98 21.13
CA GLU A 273 9.50 -19.65 21.63
C GLU A 273 10.10 -18.57 20.74
N TYR A 274 10.74 -17.59 21.34
CA TYR A 274 11.48 -16.56 20.62
C TYR A 274 12.88 -16.37 21.21
N THR A 275 13.81 -15.91 20.38
CA THR A 275 15.19 -15.64 20.77
C THR A 275 15.59 -14.23 20.35
N LEU A 276 16.05 -13.44 21.29
CA LEU A 276 16.63 -12.12 21.04
C LEU A 276 18.15 -12.25 20.99
N GLU A 277 18.69 -12.27 19.78
CA GLU A 277 20.13 -12.37 19.54
C GLU A 277 20.74 -10.98 19.40
N LEU A 278 21.63 -10.63 20.32
CA LEU A 278 22.43 -9.39 20.29
C LEU A 278 23.92 -9.75 20.25
N PRO A 279 24.45 -10.17 19.10
CA PRO A 279 25.83 -10.71 19.00
C PRO A 279 26.89 -9.72 19.46
N ASP A 280 26.70 -8.42 19.14
CA ASP A 280 27.65 -7.35 19.53
C ASP A 280 27.71 -7.13 21.04
N LYS A 281 26.71 -7.59 21.78
CA LYS A 281 26.62 -7.53 23.24
C LYS A 281 26.87 -8.89 23.88
N GLY A 282 27.03 -9.97 23.09
CA GLY A 282 27.19 -11.35 23.59
C GLY A 282 25.95 -11.89 24.29
N ILE A 283 24.76 -11.38 23.95
CA ILE A 283 23.48 -11.74 24.59
C ILE A 283 22.67 -12.63 23.64
N SER A 284 22.18 -13.76 24.19
CA SER A 284 21.17 -14.61 23.58
C SER A 284 20.10 -14.88 24.65
N HIS A 285 18.96 -14.19 24.53
CA HIS A 285 17.85 -14.29 25.47
C HIS A 285 16.71 -15.09 24.84
N LYS A 286 16.36 -16.21 25.47
CA LYS A 286 15.28 -17.11 25.05
C LYS A 286 14.11 -17.02 26.01
N ALA A 287 12.91 -16.90 25.47
CA ALA A 287 11.69 -16.94 26.26
C ALA A 287 10.52 -17.50 25.43
N ILE A 288 9.43 -17.79 26.11
CA ILE A 288 8.17 -18.24 25.50
C ILE A 288 7.12 -17.16 25.76
N LEU A 289 6.31 -16.87 24.74
CA LEU A 289 5.11 -16.05 24.88
C LEU A 289 3.90 -16.87 24.46
N THR A 290 2.83 -16.80 25.25
CA THR A 290 1.58 -17.46 24.95
C THR A 290 0.57 -16.52 24.29
N ALA A 291 -0.37 -17.07 23.53
CA ALA A 291 -1.46 -16.30 22.94
C ALA A 291 -2.35 -15.64 24.02
N GLU A 292 -2.46 -16.25 25.22
CA GLU A 292 -3.20 -15.69 26.35
C GLU A 292 -2.52 -14.43 26.90
N GLU A 293 -1.20 -14.46 27.09
CA GLU A 293 -0.43 -13.29 27.51
C GLU A 293 -0.51 -12.17 26.46
N LEU A 294 -0.38 -12.52 25.18
CA LEU A 294 -0.56 -11.54 24.10
C LEU A 294 -1.97 -10.91 24.15
N ASN A 295 -3.03 -11.71 24.35
CA ASN A 295 -4.39 -11.19 24.44
C ASN A 295 -4.54 -10.16 25.57
N LEU A 296 -3.94 -10.42 26.75
CA LEU A 296 -3.95 -9.49 27.88
C LEU A 296 -3.20 -8.20 27.55
N LEU A 297 -2.06 -8.31 26.88
CA LEU A 297 -1.27 -7.16 26.45
C LEU A 297 -2.05 -6.26 25.45
N LEU A 298 -2.92 -6.87 24.63
CA LEU A 298 -3.68 -6.18 23.59
C LEU A 298 -5.00 -5.57 24.06
N GLU A 299 -5.49 -5.88 25.28
CA GLU A 299 -6.76 -5.33 25.78
C GLU A 299 -6.89 -3.80 25.66
N PRO A 300 -5.88 -2.97 26.03
CA PRO A 300 -6.00 -1.52 25.90
C PRO A 300 -6.12 -1.04 24.44
N LEU A 301 -5.43 -1.72 23.53
CA LEU A 301 -5.48 -1.42 22.10
C LEU A 301 -6.86 -1.76 21.54
N LEU A 302 -7.39 -2.95 21.84
CA LEU A 302 -8.71 -3.39 21.39
C LEU A 302 -9.82 -2.48 21.93
N LYS A 303 -9.70 -1.98 23.16
CA LYS A 303 -10.65 -1.02 23.71
C LYS A 303 -10.77 0.23 22.85
N ARG A 304 -9.64 0.78 22.36
CA ARG A 304 -9.64 1.95 21.45
C ARG A 304 -10.39 1.65 20.16
N THR A 305 -10.21 0.46 19.57
CA THR A 305 -10.94 0.10 18.34
C THR A 305 -12.45 0.02 18.60
N PHE A 306 -12.88 -0.52 19.74
CA PHE A 306 -14.31 -0.63 20.08
C PHE A 306 -14.95 0.70 20.47
N GLU A 307 -14.17 1.66 20.98
CA GLU A 307 -14.60 3.05 21.16
C GLU A 307 -14.92 3.69 19.81
N SER A 308 -14.07 3.50 18.81
CA SER A 308 -14.31 3.94 17.44
C SER A 308 -15.52 3.25 16.79
N CYS A 309 -15.68 1.93 17.01
CA CYS A 309 -16.87 1.21 16.56
C CYS A 309 -18.16 1.78 17.19
N SER A 310 -18.11 2.14 18.48
CA SER A 310 -19.26 2.72 19.19
C SER A 310 -19.63 4.10 18.64
N LYS A 311 -18.61 4.91 18.27
CA LYS A 311 -18.83 6.23 17.66
C LYS A 311 -19.44 6.08 16.27
N ALA A 312 -18.90 5.21 15.40
CA ALA A 312 -19.45 4.96 14.07
C ALA A 312 -20.90 4.50 14.12
N LEU A 313 -21.25 3.63 15.06
CA LEU A 313 -22.65 3.21 15.27
C LEU A 313 -23.55 4.37 15.73
N SER A 314 -23.05 5.22 16.63
CA SER A 314 -23.75 6.41 17.09
C SER A 314 -24.01 7.38 15.96
N ASP A 315 -23.01 7.66 15.13
CA ASP A 315 -23.09 8.57 13.99
C ASP A 315 -24.04 8.04 12.90
N ALA A 316 -24.09 6.71 12.72
CA ALA A 316 -25.06 6.06 11.87
C ALA A 316 -26.50 6.01 12.47
N GLY A 317 -26.68 6.37 13.74
CA GLY A 317 -27.97 6.22 14.45
C GLY A 317 -28.38 4.77 14.68
N LEU A 318 -27.43 3.83 14.71
CA LEU A 318 -27.65 2.39 14.77
C LEU A 318 -27.19 1.79 16.10
N LYS A 319 -27.80 0.63 16.43
CA LYS A 319 -27.36 -0.23 17.53
C LYS A 319 -26.52 -1.39 16.99
N LYS A 320 -25.74 -2.03 17.84
CA LYS A 320 -24.98 -3.25 17.49
C LYS A 320 -25.88 -4.36 16.92
N SER A 321 -27.14 -4.45 17.39
CA SER A 321 -28.13 -5.41 16.92
C SER A 321 -28.59 -5.18 15.48
N ASP A 322 -28.45 -3.97 14.97
CA ASP A 322 -28.92 -3.58 13.63
C ASP A 322 -27.90 -3.97 12.54
N ILE A 323 -26.67 -4.27 12.96
CA ILE A 323 -25.63 -4.77 12.06
C ILE A 323 -25.90 -6.23 11.74
N GLU A 324 -26.09 -6.57 10.48
CA GLU A 324 -26.39 -7.93 10.04
C GLU A 324 -25.13 -8.75 9.76
N GLU A 325 -24.07 -8.10 9.27
CA GLU A 325 -22.81 -8.74 8.94
C GLU A 325 -21.63 -7.92 9.44
N VAL A 326 -20.55 -8.61 9.80
CA VAL A 326 -19.28 -7.98 10.17
C VAL A 326 -18.18 -8.56 9.29
N VAL A 327 -17.47 -7.70 8.58
CA VAL A 327 -16.38 -8.06 7.68
C VAL A 327 -15.06 -7.62 8.31
N LEU A 328 -14.08 -8.52 8.35
CA LEU A 328 -12.73 -8.22 8.79
C LEU A 328 -11.80 -7.97 7.61
N VAL A 329 -11.08 -6.87 7.66
CA VAL A 329 -10.09 -6.44 6.69
C VAL A 329 -8.80 -6.09 7.41
N GLY A 330 -7.67 -6.15 6.70
CA GLY A 330 -6.35 -5.84 7.24
C GLY A 330 -5.68 -7.02 7.95
N GLY A 331 -4.37 -7.15 7.73
CA GLY A 331 -3.58 -8.29 8.22
C GLY A 331 -3.60 -8.47 9.74
N SER A 332 -3.76 -7.38 10.51
CA SER A 332 -3.82 -7.44 11.98
C SER A 332 -5.11 -8.08 12.52
N THR A 333 -6.15 -8.22 11.69
CA THR A 333 -7.36 -8.96 12.05
C THR A 333 -7.13 -10.48 12.10
N LEU A 334 -6.00 -10.97 11.63
CA LEU A 334 -5.60 -12.37 11.78
C LEU A 334 -5.25 -12.72 13.23
N VAL A 335 -4.93 -11.74 14.07
CA VAL A 335 -4.66 -11.96 15.51
C VAL A 335 -5.93 -12.46 16.20
N PRO A 336 -5.89 -13.62 16.89
CA PRO A 336 -7.10 -14.23 17.47
C PRO A 336 -7.84 -13.35 18.49
N ALA A 337 -7.12 -12.52 19.24
CA ALA A 337 -7.71 -11.56 20.18
C ALA A 337 -8.62 -10.55 19.48
N VAL A 338 -8.23 -10.07 18.29
CA VAL A 338 -9.03 -9.14 17.48
C VAL A 338 -10.35 -9.81 17.08
N ARG A 339 -10.28 -11.00 16.49
CA ARG A 339 -11.46 -11.74 16.03
C ARG A 339 -12.45 -12.00 17.16
N LYS A 340 -11.96 -12.52 18.31
CA LYS A 340 -12.78 -12.77 19.50
C LYS A 340 -13.37 -11.48 20.07
N GLY A 341 -12.60 -10.41 20.10
CA GLY A 341 -13.06 -9.11 20.58
C GLY A 341 -14.16 -8.53 19.70
N VAL A 342 -14.02 -8.61 18.38
CA VAL A 342 -15.03 -8.16 17.42
C VAL A 342 -16.31 -8.99 17.53
N GLU A 343 -16.20 -10.32 17.62
CA GLU A 343 -17.34 -11.20 17.85
C GLU A 343 -18.09 -10.85 19.13
N ALA A 344 -17.36 -10.66 20.23
CA ALA A 344 -17.94 -10.27 21.51
C ALA A 344 -18.59 -8.88 21.45
N PHE A 345 -18.00 -7.91 20.72
CA PHE A 345 -18.52 -6.56 20.62
C PHE A 345 -19.83 -6.50 19.82
N PHE A 346 -19.90 -7.13 18.65
CA PHE A 346 -21.08 -7.12 17.77
C PHE A 346 -22.09 -8.24 18.11
N GLY A 347 -21.72 -9.22 18.94
CA GLY A 347 -22.57 -10.35 19.30
C GLY A 347 -22.78 -11.34 18.15
N ARG A 348 -21.89 -11.36 17.18
CA ARG A 348 -21.92 -12.26 16.01
C ARG A 348 -20.53 -12.55 15.48
N ALA A 349 -20.36 -13.74 14.90
CA ALA A 349 -19.10 -14.13 14.28
C ALA A 349 -18.82 -13.28 13.04
N PRO A 350 -17.63 -12.70 12.92
CA PRO A 350 -17.28 -11.96 11.73
C PRO A 350 -16.97 -12.88 10.54
N HIS A 351 -17.15 -12.38 9.33
CA HIS A 351 -16.70 -13.06 8.11
C HIS A 351 -15.17 -13.11 8.06
N VAL A 352 -14.65 -14.33 7.93
CA VAL A 352 -13.20 -14.61 7.84
C VAL A 352 -12.86 -15.53 6.67
N ALA A 353 -13.85 -15.83 5.81
CA ALA A 353 -13.71 -16.85 4.77
C ALA A 353 -12.85 -16.42 3.58
N ILE A 354 -12.61 -15.12 3.40
CA ILE A 354 -11.80 -14.57 2.32
C ILE A 354 -10.55 -13.98 2.94
N ASP A 355 -9.41 -14.24 2.30
CA ASP A 355 -8.16 -13.58 2.59
C ASP A 355 -8.40 -12.06 2.53
N PRO A 356 -8.11 -11.30 3.61
CA PRO A 356 -8.38 -9.87 3.68
C PRO A 356 -7.71 -9.04 2.58
N TYR A 357 -6.91 -9.66 1.74
CA TYR A 357 -6.21 -9.04 0.61
C TYR A 357 -6.93 -9.18 -0.75
N LYS A 358 -8.12 -9.81 -0.85
CA LYS A 358 -8.75 -10.16 -2.14
C LYS A 358 -9.85 -9.23 -2.62
N VAL A 359 -9.71 -7.92 -2.52
CA VAL A 359 -10.85 -7.01 -2.69
C VAL A 359 -10.71 -5.97 -3.81
N VAL A 360 -11.61 -5.97 -4.82
CA VAL A 360 -11.81 -4.82 -5.75
C VAL A 360 -13.16 -4.86 -6.50
N ALA A 361 -14.03 -3.79 -6.46
CA ALA A 361 -15.01 -3.38 -7.52
C ALA A 361 -16.02 -2.27 -7.12
N ILE A 362 -16.63 -1.51 -7.81
CA ILE A 362 -17.26 -0.64 -8.84
C ILE A 362 -18.57 0.10 -8.39
N LEU A 363 -18.74 1.44 -8.55
CA LEU A 363 -19.74 2.29 -9.26
C LEU A 363 -20.07 3.69 -8.65
N PRO A 364 -20.55 4.74 -9.46
CA PRO A 364 -20.62 6.18 -9.09
C PRO A 364 -21.90 6.63 -8.36
N ALA A 365 -21.86 7.86 -7.76
CA ALA A 365 -23.00 8.51 -7.10
C ALA A 365 -23.25 9.94 -7.62
N GLU A 366 -24.52 10.36 -7.69
CA GLU A 366 -24.96 11.71 -8.03
C GLU A 366 -26.12 12.12 -7.10
N GLU A 367 -26.07 13.35 -6.54
CA GLU A 367 -27.10 13.93 -5.67
C GLU A 367 -27.39 15.36 -6.11
N SER A 368 -28.63 15.79 -6.06
CA SER A 368 -29.01 17.16 -6.43
C SER A 368 -30.05 17.76 -5.50
N GLU A 369 -29.98 19.08 -5.29
CA GLU A 369 -30.94 19.84 -4.50
C GLU A 369 -31.35 21.14 -5.23
N VAL A 370 -32.60 21.58 -5.04
CA VAL A 370 -33.15 22.75 -5.72
C VAL A 370 -33.18 23.94 -4.78
N PHE A 371 -32.50 25.00 -5.17
CA PHE A 371 -32.43 26.28 -4.48
C PHE A 371 -33.20 27.36 -5.22
N THR A 372 -33.40 28.52 -4.59
CA THR A 372 -34.08 29.66 -5.17
C THR A 372 -33.36 30.96 -4.80
N THR A 373 -33.77 32.08 -5.45
CA THR A 373 -33.25 33.42 -5.16
C THR A 373 -33.84 33.98 -3.86
N HIS A 374 -33.05 34.72 -3.12
CA HIS A 374 -33.44 35.31 -1.83
C HIS A 374 -33.97 36.73 -1.95
N VAL A 375 -33.66 37.44 -3.05
CA VAL A 375 -34.03 38.85 -3.30
C VAL A 375 -34.74 38.96 -4.63
N ASP A 376 -35.75 39.86 -4.71
CA ASP A 376 -36.44 40.20 -5.96
C ASP A 376 -35.44 40.72 -7.01
N GLN A 377 -35.67 40.36 -8.28
CA GLN A 377 -34.83 40.74 -9.42
C GLN A 377 -33.37 40.25 -9.35
N GLN A 378 -33.06 39.26 -8.52
CA GLN A 378 -31.73 38.70 -8.42
C GLN A 378 -31.36 37.95 -9.71
N THR A 379 -30.24 38.33 -10.32
CA THR A 379 -29.78 37.78 -11.61
C THR A 379 -28.57 36.86 -11.49
N SER A 380 -28.09 36.60 -10.27
CA SER A 380 -26.99 35.68 -10.03
C SER A 380 -27.03 35.07 -8.62
N ILE A 381 -26.56 33.84 -8.51
CA ILE A 381 -26.34 33.13 -7.21
C ILE A 381 -24.88 32.76 -7.13
N GLU A 382 -24.29 32.93 -5.94
CA GLU A 382 -22.96 32.47 -5.59
C GLU A 382 -23.09 31.19 -4.80
N ILE A 383 -22.41 30.15 -5.28
CA ILE A 383 -22.41 28.80 -4.69
C ILE A 383 -21.04 28.60 -4.06
N ASN A 384 -21.03 28.39 -2.74
CA ASN A 384 -19.85 28.08 -1.95
C ASN A 384 -19.93 26.61 -1.56
N ILE A 385 -18.86 25.87 -1.80
CA ILE A 385 -18.78 24.43 -1.59
C ILE A 385 -17.86 24.16 -0.39
N TYR A 386 -18.38 23.41 0.57
CA TYR A 386 -17.66 23.04 1.78
C TYR A 386 -17.71 21.53 1.98
N GLN A 387 -16.67 21.00 2.62
CA GLN A 387 -16.59 19.62 3.08
C GLN A 387 -16.44 19.57 4.60
N GLY A 388 -17.28 18.80 5.27
CA GLY A 388 -17.24 18.62 6.73
C GLY A 388 -18.60 18.25 7.28
N GLU A 389 -18.64 17.76 8.51
CA GLU A 389 -19.87 17.37 9.23
C GLU A 389 -20.29 18.37 10.31
N ARG A 390 -19.61 19.55 10.37
CA ARG A 390 -19.92 20.59 11.32
C ARG A 390 -21.06 21.47 10.81
N GLU A 391 -21.96 21.89 11.70
CA GLU A 391 -23.12 22.72 11.34
C GLU A 391 -22.73 24.14 10.84
N LEU A 392 -21.57 24.64 11.25
CA LEU A 392 -21.08 25.95 10.84
C LEU A 392 -20.02 25.83 9.75
N VAL A 393 -20.22 26.52 8.64
CA VAL A 393 -19.29 26.52 7.48
C VAL A 393 -17.88 27.00 7.82
N GLN A 394 -17.70 27.82 8.86
CA GLN A 394 -16.38 28.24 9.35
C GLN A 394 -15.55 27.08 9.93
N ASP A 395 -16.22 26.01 10.35
CA ASP A 395 -15.63 24.80 10.92
C ASP A 395 -15.51 23.67 9.87
N CYS A 396 -15.87 23.98 8.61
CA CYS A 396 -15.79 23.10 7.47
C CYS A 396 -14.71 23.56 6.48
N ARG A 397 -14.14 22.61 5.75
CA ARG A 397 -13.12 22.88 4.72
C ARG A 397 -13.77 23.46 3.47
N SER A 398 -13.33 24.65 3.04
CA SER A 398 -13.78 25.20 1.75
C SER A 398 -13.15 24.45 0.59
N LEU A 399 -13.98 23.94 -0.31
CA LEU A 399 -13.55 23.21 -1.52
C LEU A 399 -13.52 24.11 -2.75
N GLY A 400 -14.31 25.19 -2.76
CA GLY A 400 -14.35 26.12 -3.88
C GLY A 400 -15.59 27.00 -3.88
N GLN A 401 -15.63 27.90 -4.83
CA GLN A 401 -16.80 28.78 -5.05
C GLN A 401 -16.96 29.10 -6.54
N PHE A 402 -18.19 29.22 -6.99
CA PHE A 402 -18.50 29.70 -8.34
C PHE A 402 -19.80 30.47 -8.36
N LYS A 403 -20.06 31.17 -9.48
CA LYS A 403 -21.22 32.04 -9.59
C LYS A 403 -22.04 31.70 -10.83
N LEU A 404 -23.29 31.31 -10.62
CA LEU A 404 -24.29 31.21 -11.68
C LEU A 404 -24.80 32.62 -12.01
N ARG A 405 -24.68 33.05 -13.25
CA ARG A 405 -25.15 34.36 -13.76
C ARG A 405 -26.22 34.14 -14.83
N GLY A 406 -27.03 35.17 -15.09
CA GLY A 406 -28.05 35.09 -16.13
C GLY A 406 -29.38 34.49 -15.68
N ILE A 407 -29.59 34.43 -14.37
CA ILE A 407 -30.90 34.07 -13.81
C ILE A 407 -31.93 35.12 -14.22
N PRO A 408 -33.09 34.72 -14.71
CA PRO A 408 -34.14 35.66 -15.09
C PRO A 408 -34.58 36.53 -13.91
N PRO A 409 -34.71 37.88 -14.08
CA PRO A 409 -35.12 38.76 -13.01
C PRO A 409 -36.59 38.52 -12.65
N MET A 410 -36.84 37.84 -11.55
CA MET A 410 -38.17 37.48 -11.02
C MET A 410 -38.28 37.85 -9.55
N LYS A 411 -39.47 37.64 -8.98
CA LYS A 411 -39.64 37.73 -7.51
C LYS A 411 -38.83 36.62 -6.83
N ALA A 412 -38.33 36.93 -5.64
CA ALA A 412 -37.64 35.97 -4.78
C ALA A 412 -38.50 34.68 -4.60
N GLY A 413 -37.86 33.52 -4.60
CA GLY A 413 -38.54 32.23 -4.52
C GLY A 413 -39.06 31.65 -5.85
N PHE A 414 -39.03 32.39 -6.95
CA PHE A 414 -39.54 31.93 -8.24
C PHE A 414 -38.50 31.24 -9.15
N PRO A 415 -37.26 31.72 -9.27
CA PRO A 415 -36.21 30.98 -9.99
C PRO A 415 -35.92 29.65 -9.31
N LEU A 416 -35.76 28.57 -10.09
CA LEU A 416 -35.44 27.23 -9.61
C LEU A 416 -34.05 26.86 -10.10
N VAL A 417 -33.11 26.91 -9.19
CA VAL A 417 -31.71 26.55 -9.45
C VAL A 417 -31.40 25.19 -8.83
N GLU A 418 -31.24 24.20 -9.68
CA GLU A 418 -30.79 22.87 -9.27
C GLU A 418 -29.28 22.87 -9.15
N VAL A 419 -28.80 22.58 -7.98
CA VAL A 419 -27.36 22.39 -7.71
C VAL A 419 -27.12 20.89 -7.59
N SER A 420 -26.33 20.35 -8.50
CA SER A 420 -26.00 18.94 -8.54
C SER A 420 -24.55 18.74 -8.11
N PHE A 421 -24.37 17.82 -7.17
CA PHE A 421 -23.08 17.33 -6.75
C PHE A 421 -22.87 15.97 -7.42
N LYS A 422 -21.96 15.90 -8.34
CA LYS A 422 -21.65 14.68 -9.07
C LYS A 422 -20.24 14.25 -8.74
N VAL A 423 -20.15 13.13 -8.05
CA VAL A 423 -18.87 12.43 -7.87
C VAL A 423 -18.78 11.44 -9.03
N ASP A 424 -17.84 11.65 -9.93
CA ASP A 424 -17.63 10.75 -11.05
C ASP A 424 -17.10 9.39 -10.59
N SER A 425 -16.99 8.47 -11.52
CA SER A 425 -16.44 7.14 -11.26
C SER A 425 -15.02 7.17 -10.67
N ASN A 426 -14.40 8.32 -10.67
CA ASN A 426 -13.04 8.57 -10.22
C ASN A 426 -12.98 9.23 -8.83
N GLY A 427 -14.12 9.53 -8.22
CA GLY A 427 -14.19 10.28 -6.97
C GLY A 427 -13.94 11.78 -7.15
N LEU A 428 -13.88 12.30 -8.38
CA LEU A 428 -13.74 13.72 -8.63
C LEU A 428 -15.11 14.38 -8.48
N LEU A 429 -15.18 15.37 -7.60
CA LEU A 429 -16.40 16.14 -7.36
C LEU A 429 -16.54 17.25 -8.41
N THR A 430 -17.59 17.16 -9.21
CA THR A 430 -18.08 18.26 -10.04
C THR A 430 -19.34 18.82 -9.41
N VAL A 431 -19.38 20.13 -9.21
CA VAL A 431 -20.59 20.82 -8.76
C VAL A 431 -21.10 21.69 -9.88
N SER A 432 -22.32 21.43 -10.30
CA SER A 432 -23.01 22.22 -11.33
C SER A 432 -24.26 22.90 -10.77
N ALA A 433 -24.60 24.04 -11.33
CA ALA A 433 -25.83 24.76 -11.03
C ALA A 433 -26.56 25.04 -12.33
N PHE A 434 -27.83 24.66 -12.37
CA PHE A 434 -28.68 24.79 -13.56
C PHE A 434 -29.99 25.51 -13.23
N GLU A 435 -30.25 26.64 -13.86
CA GLU A 435 -31.53 27.33 -13.71
C GLU A 435 -32.56 26.75 -14.69
N LYS A 436 -33.63 26.11 -14.16
CA LYS A 436 -34.58 25.27 -14.92
C LYS A 436 -35.41 26.00 -15.96
N ARG A 437 -35.55 27.32 -15.87
CA ARG A 437 -36.39 28.11 -16.80
C ARG A 437 -35.58 28.77 -17.91
N SER A 438 -34.44 29.33 -17.56
CA SER A 438 -33.55 29.98 -18.53
C SER A 438 -32.63 29.01 -19.26
N GLY A 439 -32.41 27.82 -18.68
CA GLY A 439 -31.43 26.86 -19.17
C GLY A 439 -29.99 27.30 -18.93
N THR A 440 -29.77 28.30 -18.05
CA THR A 440 -28.44 28.79 -17.76
C THR A 440 -27.74 27.82 -16.83
N GLU A 441 -26.50 27.48 -17.14
CA GLU A 441 -25.69 26.54 -16.39
C GLU A 441 -24.31 27.14 -16.04
N ALA A 442 -23.78 26.76 -14.89
CA ALA A 442 -22.39 26.97 -14.50
C ALA A 442 -21.93 25.77 -13.69
N GLN A 443 -20.65 25.44 -13.81
CA GLN A 443 -20.07 24.32 -13.07
C GLN A 443 -18.65 24.64 -12.62
N ILE A 444 -18.20 23.91 -11.63
CA ILE A 444 -16.82 23.89 -11.16
C ILE A 444 -16.40 22.45 -10.92
N GLU A 445 -15.20 22.11 -11.37
CA GLU A 445 -14.49 20.93 -10.86
C GLU A 445 -13.76 21.35 -9.59
N VAL A 446 -13.98 20.58 -8.53
CA VAL A 446 -13.33 20.85 -7.25
C VAL A 446 -11.90 20.34 -7.33
N ILE A 447 -10.95 21.26 -7.46
CA ILE A 447 -9.53 20.94 -7.43
C ILE A 447 -9.09 20.92 -5.97
N PRO A 448 -8.52 19.82 -5.49
CA PRO A 448 -8.05 19.71 -4.12
C PRO A 448 -7.04 20.83 -3.77
N SER A 449 -7.18 21.42 -2.59
CA SER A 449 -6.31 22.52 -2.15
C SER A 449 -4.86 22.10 -1.88
N HIS A 450 -4.59 20.78 -1.79
CA HIS A 450 -3.29 20.19 -1.55
C HIS A 450 -3.05 19.04 -2.54
N GLY A 451 -2.79 19.35 -3.78
CA GLY A 451 -2.47 18.38 -4.83
C GLY A 451 -1.44 18.95 -5.81
N LEU A 452 -0.85 18.07 -6.60
CA LEU A 452 -0.01 18.48 -7.73
C LEU A 452 -0.90 19.12 -8.81
N THR A 453 -0.40 20.18 -9.43
CA THR A 453 -1.05 20.76 -10.63
C THR A 453 -0.81 19.85 -11.84
N GLN A 454 -1.64 19.93 -12.88
CA GLN A 454 -1.44 19.17 -14.11
C GLN A 454 -0.06 19.43 -14.71
N MET A 455 0.44 20.67 -14.68
CA MET A 455 1.79 21.00 -15.15
C MET A 455 2.89 20.31 -14.34
N GLU A 456 2.72 20.18 -13.02
CA GLU A 456 3.67 19.48 -12.15
C GLU A 456 3.63 17.97 -12.42
N ILE A 457 2.44 17.40 -12.64
CA ILE A 457 2.29 15.99 -13.04
C ILE A 457 2.96 15.74 -14.39
N ASP A 458 2.68 16.58 -15.39
CA ASP A 458 3.25 16.47 -16.73
C ASP A 458 4.78 16.59 -16.68
N ALA A 459 5.34 17.51 -15.88
CA ALA A 459 6.78 17.65 -15.69
C ALA A 459 7.42 16.43 -15.01
N ILE A 460 6.76 15.84 -14.01
CA ILE A 460 7.22 14.61 -13.35
C ILE A 460 7.16 13.43 -14.33
N MET A 461 6.11 13.34 -15.14
CA MET A 461 5.99 12.31 -16.17
C MET A 461 7.07 12.45 -17.24
N GLU A 462 7.33 13.68 -17.72
CA GLU A 462 8.36 13.96 -18.73
C GLU A 462 9.75 13.57 -18.19
N ALA A 463 10.09 13.97 -16.97
CA ALA A 463 11.32 13.56 -16.31
C ALA A 463 11.44 12.04 -16.13
N SER A 464 10.34 11.36 -15.82
CA SER A 464 10.30 9.88 -15.72
C SER A 464 10.56 9.22 -17.07
N PHE A 465 10.04 9.77 -18.17
CA PHE A 465 10.28 9.27 -19.53
C PHE A 465 11.73 9.53 -20.00
N GLU A 466 12.30 10.69 -19.69
CA GLU A 466 13.70 11.00 -20.06
C GLU A 466 14.69 10.03 -19.41
N HIS A 467 14.42 9.58 -18.18
CA HIS A 467 15.29 8.64 -17.46
C HIS A 467 14.94 7.16 -17.69
N ALA A 468 13.78 6.85 -18.28
CA ALA A 468 13.30 5.47 -18.44
C ALA A 468 14.27 4.55 -19.17
N VAL A 469 14.96 5.05 -20.21
CA VAL A 469 15.93 4.28 -21.00
C VAL A 469 17.20 4.02 -20.19
N ASP A 470 17.69 5.01 -19.45
CA ASP A 470 18.88 4.89 -18.61
C ASP A 470 18.62 3.97 -17.42
N ASP A 471 17.45 4.07 -16.80
CA ASP A 471 17.02 3.19 -15.70
C ASP A 471 16.81 1.76 -16.17
N PHE A 472 16.26 1.54 -17.38
CA PHE A 472 16.15 0.24 -17.99
C PHE A 472 17.51 -0.43 -18.24
N ASN A 473 18.46 0.32 -18.83
CA ASN A 473 19.79 -0.18 -19.10
C ASN A 473 20.56 -0.50 -17.81
N ARG A 474 20.46 0.36 -16.80
CA ARG A 474 21.07 0.14 -15.48
C ARG A 474 20.47 -1.08 -14.78
N ARG A 475 19.15 -1.27 -14.87
CA ARG A 475 18.51 -2.46 -14.31
C ARG A 475 19.03 -3.73 -14.96
N GLN A 476 19.08 -3.78 -16.29
CA GLN A 476 19.62 -4.95 -17.01
C GLN A 476 21.07 -5.24 -16.60
N LEU A 477 21.89 -4.21 -16.45
CA LEU A 477 23.27 -4.37 -16.00
C LEU A 477 23.34 -5.07 -14.63
N ILE A 478 22.52 -4.65 -13.67
CA ILE A 478 22.50 -5.23 -12.33
C ILE A 478 22.00 -6.69 -12.35
N GLU A 479 20.96 -6.99 -13.11
CA GLU A 479 20.44 -8.35 -13.28
C GLU A 479 21.54 -9.29 -13.83
N PHE A 480 22.30 -8.83 -14.82
CA PHE A 480 23.39 -9.60 -15.37
C PHE A 480 24.61 -9.70 -14.43
N GLN A 481 24.92 -8.66 -13.64
CA GLN A 481 25.94 -8.73 -12.58
C GLN A 481 25.58 -9.79 -11.53
N GLN A 482 24.34 -9.80 -11.02
CA GLN A 482 23.87 -10.82 -10.08
C GLN A 482 23.87 -12.23 -10.68
N SER A 483 23.54 -12.34 -11.96
CA SER A 483 23.61 -13.61 -12.68
C SER A 483 25.06 -14.11 -12.81
N ALA A 484 25.99 -13.21 -13.10
CA ALA A 484 27.43 -13.52 -13.15
C ALA A 484 27.94 -14.05 -11.82
N GLU A 485 27.59 -13.41 -10.71
CA GLU A 485 27.99 -13.86 -9.36
C GLU A 485 27.45 -15.27 -9.04
N ARG A 486 26.18 -15.55 -9.40
CA ARG A 486 25.60 -16.90 -9.25
C ARG A 486 26.35 -17.94 -10.08
N VAL A 487 26.67 -17.61 -11.33
CA VAL A 487 27.45 -18.51 -12.20
C VAL A 487 28.84 -18.75 -11.65
N PHE A 488 29.53 -17.71 -11.20
CA PHE A 488 30.86 -17.86 -10.56
C PHE A 488 30.82 -18.79 -9.35
N LYS A 489 29.85 -18.57 -8.46
CA LYS A 489 29.66 -19.42 -7.27
C LYS A 489 29.38 -20.87 -7.67
N GLY A 490 28.57 -21.07 -8.71
CA GLY A 490 28.29 -22.40 -9.25
C GLY A 490 29.53 -23.11 -9.81
N ILE A 491 30.37 -22.37 -10.55
CA ILE A 491 31.64 -22.87 -11.08
C ILE A 491 32.61 -23.22 -9.96
N GLU A 492 32.77 -22.36 -8.96
CA GLU A 492 33.68 -22.56 -7.83
C GLU A 492 33.29 -23.79 -6.99
N LEU A 493 32.02 -23.92 -6.68
CA LEU A 493 31.49 -25.07 -5.94
C LEU A 493 31.72 -26.42 -6.67
N ASN A 494 31.67 -26.40 -8.00
CA ASN A 494 31.83 -27.59 -8.84
C ASN A 494 33.24 -27.73 -9.43
N TRP A 495 34.23 -26.97 -8.98
CA TRP A 495 35.55 -26.98 -9.59
C TRP A 495 36.25 -28.34 -9.53
N LYS A 496 36.04 -29.11 -8.44
CA LYS A 496 36.54 -30.49 -8.34
C LYS A 496 35.98 -31.40 -9.42
N VAL A 497 34.70 -31.24 -9.78
CA VAL A 497 34.06 -31.97 -10.88
C VAL A 497 34.67 -31.53 -12.21
N ALA A 498 34.95 -30.23 -12.38
CA ALA A 498 35.63 -29.71 -13.57
C ALA A 498 37.01 -30.32 -13.77
N GLU A 499 37.78 -30.59 -12.71
CA GLU A 499 39.09 -31.22 -12.79
C GLU A 499 39.05 -32.69 -13.30
N GLU A 500 37.92 -33.37 -13.07
CA GLU A 500 37.72 -34.75 -13.51
C GLU A 500 37.14 -34.86 -14.91
N VAL A 501 36.28 -33.93 -15.29
CA VAL A 501 35.45 -34.02 -16.50
C VAL A 501 35.98 -33.17 -17.67
N LEU A 502 36.65 -32.06 -17.39
CA LEU A 502 37.13 -31.11 -18.39
C LEU A 502 38.63 -31.25 -18.63
N SER A 503 39.04 -31.12 -19.89
CA SER A 503 40.45 -31.01 -20.26
C SER A 503 41.09 -29.71 -19.67
N GLU A 504 42.40 -29.71 -19.58
CA GLU A 504 43.16 -28.55 -19.07
C GLU A 504 42.89 -27.27 -19.90
N ASN A 505 42.77 -27.41 -21.22
CA ASN A 505 42.45 -26.29 -22.11
C ASN A 505 41.05 -25.74 -21.86
N GLN A 506 40.04 -26.58 -21.60
CA GLN A 506 38.69 -26.13 -21.30
C GLN A 506 38.63 -25.40 -19.96
N ARG A 507 39.29 -25.91 -18.92
CA ARG A 507 39.39 -25.24 -17.62
C ARG A 507 40.09 -23.88 -17.72
N LEU A 508 41.15 -23.78 -18.53
CA LEU A 508 41.84 -22.53 -18.77
C LEU A 508 40.92 -21.53 -19.51
N SER A 509 40.13 -21.99 -20.48
CA SER A 509 39.18 -21.15 -21.19
C SER A 509 38.08 -20.60 -20.26
N ILE A 510 37.55 -21.44 -19.37
CA ILE A 510 36.55 -21.01 -18.35
C ILE A 510 37.15 -19.92 -17.45
N ARG A 511 38.36 -20.12 -16.93
CA ARG A 511 39.01 -19.11 -16.07
C ARG A 511 39.23 -17.78 -16.81
N LYS A 512 39.71 -17.82 -18.05
CA LYS A 512 39.89 -16.61 -18.85
C LYS A 512 38.57 -15.89 -19.09
N GLN A 513 37.51 -16.66 -19.39
CA GLN A 513 36.19 -16.06 -19.60
C GLN A 513 35.60 -15.48 -18.32
N MET A 514 35.81 -16.12 -17.15
CA MET A 514 35.44 -15.53 -15.85
C MET A 514 36.15 -14.19 -15.61
N ASP A 515 37.42 -14.08 -15.98
CA ASP A 515 38.17 -12.80 -15.83
C ASP A 515 37.63 -11.74 -16.79
N VAL A 516 37.23 -12.10 -18.01
CA VAL A 516 36.57 -11.19 -18.96
C VAL A 516 35.24 -10.72 -18.40
N VAL A 517 34.40 -11.63 -17.91
CA VAL A 517 33.12 -11.27 -17.30
C VAL A 517 33.32 -10.35 -16.09
N LYS A 518 34.32 -10.62 -15.20
CA LYS A 518 34.63 -9.74 -14.08
C LYS A 518 35.02 -8.33 -14.51
N GLN A 519 35.78 -8.19 -15.61
CA GLN A 519 36.13 -6.88 -16.17
C GLN A 519 34.90 -6.17 -16.76
N THR A 520 34.04 -6.90 -17.47
CA THR A 520 32.81 -6.32 -18.05
C THR A 520 31.77 -5.94 -16.98
N MET A 521 31.75 -6.61 -15.81
CA MET A 521 30.91 -6.20 -14.67
C MET A 521 31.23 -4.78 -14.15
N THR A 522 32.42 -4.25 -14.44
CA THR A 522 32.80 -2.89 -14.06
C THR A 522 32.49 -1.83 -15.12
N THR A 523 31.90 -2.22 -16.24
CA THR A 523 31.47 -1.31 -17.32
C THR A 523 29.98 -1.01 -17.18
N ASP A 524 29.53 0.08 -17.79
CA ASP A 524 28.12 0.50 -17.77
C ASP A 524 27.32 -0.08 -18.97
N ASP A 525 27.84 -1.09 -19.67
CA ASP A 525 27.19 -1.68 -20.84
C ASP A 525 26.62 -3.08 -20.54
N ALA A 526 25.29 -3.12 -20.34
CA ALA A 526 24.57 -4.34 -20.05
C ALA A 526 24.62 -5.39 -21.18
N GLN A 527 24.68 -4.93 -22.45
CA GLN A 527 24.66 -5.85 -23.60
C GLN A 527 25.99 -6.58 -23.76
N ILE A 528 27.10 -5.89 -23.50
CA ILE A 528 28.43 -6.50 -23.50
C ILE A 528 28.52 -7.54 -22.38
N LEU A 529 28.09 -7.18 -21.16
CA LEU A 529 28.10 -8.10 -20.02
C LEU A 529 27.26 -9.34 -20.30
N LYS A 530 26.08 -9.18 -20.90
CA LYS A 530 25.23 -10.30 -21.31
C LYS A 530 25.92 -11.24 -22.26
N ALA A 531 26.51 -10.71 -23.34
CA ALA A 531 27.20 -11.51 -24.34
C ALA A 531 28.36 -12.33 -23.73
N GLU A 532 29.14 -11.72 -22.84
CA GLU A 532 30.25 -12.40 -22.17
C GLU A 532 29.78 -13.45 -21.16
N LEU A 533 28.62 -13.21 -20.51
CA LEU A 533 27.98 -14.17 -19.61
C LEU A 533 27.42 -15.37 -20.38
N ASP A 534 26.79 -15.15 -21.52
CA ASP A 534 26.30 -16.20 -22.41
C ASP A 534 27.46 -17.07 -22.91
N ASN A 535 28.58 -16.47 -23.29
CA ASN A 535 29.80 -17.18 -23.65
C ASN A 535 30.33 -18.05 -22.49
N LEU A 536 30.31 -17.53 -21.26
CA LEU A 536 30.71 -18.30 -20.06
C LEU A 536 29.76 -19.46 -19.81
N GLY A 537 28.43 -19.25 -20.01
CA GLY A 537 27.41 -20.28 -19.91
C GLY A 537 27.66 -21.46 -20.87
N ASP A 538 27.97 -21.15 -22.14
CA ASP A 538 28.28 -22.16 -23.14
C ASP A 538 29.56 -22.96 -22.79
N LEU A 539 30.61 -22.30 -22.32
CA LEU A 539 31.83 -22.95 -21.88
C LEU A 539 31.64 -23.85 -20.64
N THR A 540 30.71 -23.50 -19.77
CA THR A 540 30.45 -24.22 -18.52
C THR A 540 29.34 -25.28 -18.65
N ARG A 541 28.61 -25.35 -19.77
CA ARG A 541 27.54 -26.35 -20.01
C ARG A 541 27.96 -27.78 -19.71
N PRO A 542 29.13 -28.28 -20.19
CA PRO A 542 29.55 -29.65 -19.89
C PRO A 542 29.78 -29.91 -18.40
N LEU A 543 30.21 -28.90 -17.67
CA LEU A 543 30.38 -28.95 -16.20
C LEU A 543 29.02 -29.04 -15.51
N ALA A 544 28.05 -28.21 -15.92
CA ALA A 544 26.71 -28.18 -15.35
C ALA A 544 25.99 -29.52 -15.57
N ASP A 545 26.04 -30.07 -16.79
CA ASP A 545 25.44 -31.36 -17.13
C ASP A 545 26.03 -32.50 -16.27
N SER A 546 27.34 -32.51 -16.05
CA SER A 546 28.01 -33.53 -15.25
C SER A 546 27.70 -33.37 -13.74
N ALA A 547 27.63 -32.15 -13.23
CA ALA A 547 27.29 -31.88 -11.83
C ALA A 547 25.84 -32.26 -11.52
N MET A 548 24.90 -31.96 -12.43
CA MET A 548 23.50 -32.40 -12.32
C MET A 548 23.39 -33.94 -12.33
N GLY A 549 24.08 -34.60 -13.24
CA GLY A 549 24.07 -36.05 -13.30
C GLY A 549 24.56 -36.72 -12.00
N ARG A 550 25.56 -36.16 -11.34
CA ARG A 550 26.04 -36.66 -10.03
C ARG A 550 25.05 -36.42 -8.90
N ALA A 551 24.47 -35.24 -8.82
CA ALA A 551 23.47 -34.93 -7.80
C ALA A 551 22.27 -35.89 -7.87
N VAL A 552 21.77 -36.17 -9.06
CA VAL A 552 20.68 -37.14 -9.28
C VAL A 552 21.10 -38.56 -8.87
N LEU A 553 22.33 -38.99 -9.15
CA LEU A 553 22.84 -40.31 -8.76
C LEU A 553 23.00 -40.44 -7.26
N GLU A 554 23.47 -39.40 -6.55
CA GLU A 554 23.58 -39.36 -5.11
C GLU A 554 22.23 -39.43 -4.42
N GLU A 555 21.23 -38.72 -4.96
CA GLU A 555 19.86 -38.73 -4.43
C GLU A 555 19.18 -40.10 -4.62
N LEU A 556 19.39 -40.75 -5.77
CA LEU A 556 18.92 -42.11 -6.03
C LEU A 556 19.59 -43.16 -5.14
N GLN A 557 20.88 -42.97 -4.75
CA GLN A 557 21.59 -43.86 -3.85
C GLN A 557 21.12 -43.68 -2.39
N GLN A 558 20.77 -42.46 -1.97
CA GLN A 558 20.21 -42.20 -0.65
C GLN A 558 18.77 -42.71 -0.48
N GLN A 559 18.00 -42.81 -1.57
CA GLN A 559 16.66 -43.41 -1.54
C GLN A 559 16.67 -44.94 -1.52
N ASN A 560 17.78 -45.59 -1.89
CA ASN A 560 17.96 -47.07 -1.93
C ASN A 560 18.76 -47.61 -0.74
N SER A 561 19.20 -46.81 0.19
CA SER A 561 19.85 -47.16 1.45
C SER A 561 18.95 -46.87 2.66
#